data_a6e0039bfca9912ffc7d52af0868597b
#
_entry.id   a6e0039bfca9912ffc7d52af0868597b
#
_cell.length_a   1.000
_cell.length_b   1.000
_cell.length_c   1.000
_cell.angle_alpha   90.00
_cell.angle_beta   90.00
_cell.angle_gamma   90.00
#
_symmetry.space_group_name_H-M   'P 1'
#
loop_
_entity.id
_entity.type
_entity.pdbx_description
1 polymer ?
#
loop_
_entity_poly.entity_id
_entity_poly.type
_entity_poly.pdbx_seq_one_letter_code
_entity_poly.pdbx_strand_id
1 'polypeptide(L)'
;MRTLKVFVLVESFSNDEEVAINVTGVYSTKGAAEDKLQDCRDSVLDTYENTLPDDYEIKSDSATYFRVECVSDKDFWEEFSITEREVQR
;
A
#
# COMPACT_ATOMS: atom_id res chain seq x y z
N MET A 1 -0.02 28.23 -17.64
CA MET A 1 -0.64 27.27 -16.70
C MET A 1 0.45 26.36 -16.13
N ARG A 2 0.52 26.26 -14.84
CA ARG A 2 1.51 25.39 -14.19
C ARG A 2 0.91 24.02 -13.90
N THR A 3 1.72 23.01 -14.10
CA THR A 3 1.37 21.64 -13.73
C THR A 3 2.21 21.24 -12.53
N LEU A 4 1.56 20.74 -11.51
CA LEU A 4 2.20 20.15 -10.33
C LEU A 4 2.05 18.65 -10.41
N LYS A 5 3.14 17.95 -10.13
CA LYS A 5 3.07 16.50 -9.94
C LYS A 5 2.91 16.20 -8.46
N VAL A 6 1.98 15.33 -8.15
CA VAL A 6 1.80 14.79 -6.80
C VAL A 6 1.82 13.27 -6.87
N PHE A 7 2.16 12.66 -5.74
CA PHE A 7 2.26 11.20 -5.63
C PHE A 7 1.28 10.75 -4.57
N VAL A 8 0.31 9.94 -4.99
CA VAL A 8 -0.79 9.51 -4.14
C VAL A 8 -0.53 8.09 -3.67
N LEU A 9 -0.45 7.91 -2.37
CA LEU A 9 -0.31 6.58 -1.76
C LEU A 9 -1.70 6.08 -1.39
N VAL A 10 -2.06 4.93 -1.96
CA VAL A 10 -3.37 4.31 -1.78
C VAL A 10 -3.19 2.96 -1.11
N GLU A 11 -3.98 2.71 -0.09
CA GLU A 11 -4.09 1.42 0.57
C GLU A 11 -5.38 0.74 0.12
N SER A 12 -5.28 -0.53 -0.26
CA SER A 12 -6.45 -1.38 -0.51
C SER A 12 -6.30 -2.62 0.35
N PHE A 13 -7.38 -3.05 0.95
CA PHE A 13 -7.35 -4.29 1.72
C PHE A 13 -8.68 -5.01 1.61
N SER A 14 -8.63 -6.31 1.83
CA SER A 14 -9.81 -7.15 1.95
C SER A 14 -9.66 -8.01 3.20
N ASN A 15 -10.76 -8.15 3.90
CA ASN A 15 -10.91 -9.17 4.94
C ASN A 15 -12.23 -9.89 4.65
N ASP A 16 -12.59 -10.86 5.48
CA ASP A 16 -13.78 -11.68 5.23
C ASP A 16 -15.09 -10.89 5.23
N GLU A 17 -15.08 -9.65 5.72
CA GLU A 17 -16.28 -8.84 5.88
C GLU A 17 -16.36 -7.68 4.89
N GLU A 18 -15.21 -7.13 4.46
CA GLU A 18 -15.22 -5.94 3.61
C GLU A 18 -14.00 -5.82 2.72
N VAL A 19 -14.16 -5.04 1.65
CA VAL A 19 -13.06 -4.55 0.83
C VAL A 19 -13.08 -3.03 0.96
N ALA A 20 -11.93 -2.44 1.25
CA ALA A 20 -11.81 -1.00 1.42
C ALA A 20 -10.64 -0.45 0.61
N ILE A 21 -10.78 0.80 0.17
CA ILE A 21 -9.74 1.55 -0.52
C ILE A 21 -9.64 2.91 0.16
N ASN A 22 -8.44 3.26 0.63
CA ASN A 22 -8.21 4.51 1.33
C ASN A 22 -7.00 5.24 0.76
N VAL A 23 -7.10 6.56 0.64
CA VAL A 23 -5.95 7.39 0.34
C VAL A 23 -5.18 7.60 1.65
N THR A 24 -3.96 7.09 1.72
CA THR A 24 -3.11 7.18 2.90
C THR A 24 -2.43 8.55 2.98
N GLY A 25 -2.05 9.11 1.82
CA GLY A 25 -1.44 10.41 1.78
C GLY A 25 -1.19 10.90 0.35
N VAL A 26 -0.93 12.19 0.25
CA VAL A 26 -0.56 12.85 -1.01
C VAL A 26 0.75 13.58 -0.76
N TYR A 27 1.73 13.36 -1.62
CA TYR A 27 3.10 13.84 -1.42
C TYR A 27 3.57 14.63 -2.63
N SER A 28 4.37 15.66 -2.38
CA SER A 28 4.92 16.50 -3.45
C SER A 28 6.12 15.85 -4.15
N THR A 29 6.74 14.84 -3.53
CA THR A 29 7.88 14.12 -4.12
C THR A 29 7.64 12.61 -4.08
N LYS A 30 8.20 11.93 -5.06
CA LYS A 30 8.14 10.48 -5.15
C LYS A 30 8.84 9.83 -3.96
N GLY A 31 9.99 10.38 -3.55
CA GLY A 31 10.76 9.86 -2.42
C GLY A 31 9.98 9.88 -1.13
N ALA A 32 9.23 10.96 -0.85
CA ALA A 32 8.41 11.05 0.35
C ALA A 32 7.29 9.98 0.35
N ALA A 33 6.66 9.76 -0.80
CA ALA A 33 5.64 8.72 -0.94
C ALA A 33 6.24 7.32 -0.75
N GLU A 34 7.42 7.08 -1.35
CA GLU A 34 8.12 5.80 -1.21
C GLU A 34 8.51 5.52 0.25
N ASP A 35 8.99 6.53 0.96
CA ASP A 35 9.34 6.40 2.38
C ASP A 35 8.12 6.02 3.21
N LYS A 36 6.97 6.64 2.93
CA LYS A 36 5.74 6.32 3.65
C LYS A 36 5.23 4.93 3.29
N LEU A 37 5.34 4.52 2.04
CA LEU A 37 4.97 3.16 1.64
C LEU A 37 5.82 2.14 2.41
N GLN A 38 7.13 2.40 2.56
CA GLN A 38 8.03 1.53 3.30
C GLN A 38 7.60 1.40 4.77
N ASP A 39 7.20 2.50 5.40
CA ASP A 39 6.69 2.47 6.77
C ASP A 39 5.41 1.64 6.89
N CYS A 40 4.49 1.81 5.93
CA CYS A 40 3.25 1.04 5.89
C CYS A 40 3.52 -0.45 5.68
N ARG A 41 4.44 -0.76 4.77
CA ARG A 41 4.89 -2.13 4.49
C ARG A 41 5.41 -2.81 5.75
N ASP A 42 6.31 -2.14 6.46
CA ASP A 42 6.92 -2.71 7.66
C ASP A 42 5.88 -2.95 8.76
N SER A 43 4.95 -2.02 8.92
CA SER A 43 3.86 -2.13 9.90
C SER A 43 2.92 -3.31 9.57
N VAL A 44 2.55 -3.46 8.31
CA VAL A 44 1.67 -4.54 7.85
C VAL A 44 2.35 -5.90 8.00
N LEU A 45 3.62 -6.00 7.61
CA LEU A 45 4.38 -7.24 7.76
C LEU A 45 4.52 -7.65 9.21
N ASP A 46 4.71 -6.68 10.11
CA ASP A 46 4.77 -6.96 11.54
C ASP A 46 3.43 -7.55 12.03
N THR A 47 2.32 -6.98 11.59
CA THR A 47 0.99 -7.47 11.92
C THR A 47 0.76 -8.89 11.39
N TYR A 48 1.12 -9.16 10.14
CA TYR A 48 0.96 -10.48 9.54
C TYR A 48 1.84 -11.51 10.24
N GLU A 49 3.09 -11.16 10.57
CA GLU A 49 3.99 -12.07 11.27
C GLU A 49 3.46 -12.43 12.64
N ASN A 50 2.81 -11.49 13.34
CA ASN A 50 2.26 -11.72 14.68
C ASN A 50 0.93 -12.47 14.68
N THR A 51 0.10 -12.27 13.63
CA THR A 51 -1.24 -12.86 13.55
C THR A 51 -1.32 -14.10 12.67
N LEU A 52 -0.50 -14.16 11.63
CA LEU A 52 -0.54 -15.25 10.64
C LEU A 52 0.88 -15.76 10.35
N PRO A 53 1.63 -16.16 11.39
CA PRO A 53 2.98 -16.67 11.17
C PRO A 53 2.94 -17.88 10.23
N ASP A 54 3.80 -17.87 9.22
CA ASP A 54 3.91 -18.94 8.21
C ASP A 54 2.67 -19.11 7.32
N ASP A 55 1.69 -18.19 7.40
CA ASP A 55 0.45 -18.27 6.60
C ASP A 55 0.23 -17.01 5.75
N TYR A 56 1.30 -16.36 5.35
CA TYR A 56 1.21 -15.23 4.44
C TYR A 56 2.29 -15.28 3.37
N GLU A 57 2.05 -14.58 2.27
CA GLU A 57 2.98 -14.52 1.16
C GLU A 57 3.04 -13.11 0.61
N ILE A 58 4.26 -12.60 0.39
CA ILE A 58 4.46 -11.32 -0.25
C ILE A 58 4.38 -11.54 -1.76
N LYS A 59 3.37 -10.95 -2.40
CA LYS A 59 3.13 -11.11 -3.84
C LYS A 59 3.90 -10.11 -4.68
N SER A 60 4.13 -8.91 -4.16
CA SER A 60 4.89 -7.88 -4.83
C SER A 60 5.53 -6.98 -3.79
N ASP A 61 6.77 -6.57 -4.03
CA ASP A 61 7.54 -5.77 -3.07
C ASP A 61 8.50 -4.86 -3.84
N SER A 62 8.00 -3.69 -4.22
CA SER A 62 8.81 -2.68 -4.89
C SER A 62 8.67 -1.34 -4.16
N ALA A 63 9.44 -0.33 -4.58
CA ALA A 63 9.37 1.00 -3.98
C ALA A 63 8.00 1.68 -4.15
N THR A 64 7.23 1.29 -5.19
CA THR A 64 5.97 1.93 -5.54
C THR A 64 4.74 1.02 -5.41
N TYR A 65 4.95 -0.25 -5.11
CA TYR A 65 3.85 -1.20 -5.00
C TYR A 65 4.21 -2.36 -4.08
N PHE A 66 3.33 -2.65 -3.14
CA PHE A 66 3.49 -3.75 -2.19
C PHE A 66 2.18 -4.48 -2.03
N ARG A 67 2.22 -5.81 -2.04
CA ARG A 67 1.03 -6.64 -1.81
C ARG A 67 1.41 -7.87 -1.00
N VAL A 68 0.62 -8.14 0.03
CA VAL A 68 0.73 -9.33 0.88
C VAL A 68 -0.64 -10.01 0.95
N GLU A 69 -0.64 -11.33 0.95
CA GLU A 69 -1.87 -12.14 0.99
C GLU A 69 -1.75 -13.23 2.04
N CYS A 70 -2.88 -13.57 2.65
CA CYS A 70 -2.99 -14.77 3.47
C CYS A 70 -3.00 -16.00 2.55
N VAL A 71 -2.23 -17.01 2.89
CA VAL A 71 -2.14 -18.22 2.05
C VAL A 71 -3.41 -19.06 2.14
N SER A 72 -3.92 -19.23 3.35
CA SER A 72 -5.10 -20.09 3.60
C SER A 72 -6.43 -19.40 3.32
N ASP A 73 -6.45 -18.07 3.17
CA ASP A 73 -7.67 -17.30 2.93
C ASP A 73 -7.39 -16.24 1.85
N LYS A 74 -7.87 -16.50 0.64
CA LYS A 74 -7.65 -15.62 -0.51
C LYS A 74 -8.40 -14.29 -0.42
N ASP A 75 -9.38 -14.21 0.47
CA ASP A 75 -10.14 -12.97 0.69
C ASP A 75 -9.47 -12.07 1.72
N PHE A 76 -8.30 -12.45 2.22
CA PHE A 76 -7.54 -11.70 3.21
C PHE A 76 -6.21 -11.24 2.61
N TRP A 77 -6.14 -9.95 2.22
CA TRP A 77 -4.95 -9.38 1.60
C TRP A 77 -4.88 -7.88 1.86
N GLU A 78 -3.71 -7.31 1.64
CA GLU A 78 -3.48 -5.89 1.79
C GLU A 78 -2.45 -5.42 0.76
N GLU A 79 -2.70 -4.24 0.17
CA GLU A 79 -1.77 -3.69 -0.81
C GLU A 79 -1.65 -2.18 -0.70
N PHE A 80 -0.49 -1.67 -1.07
CA PHE A 80 -0.20 -0.25 -1.15
C PHE A 80 0.35 0.06 -2.54
N SER A 81 -0.09 1.16 -3.11
CA SER A 81 0.39 1.61 -4.41
C SER A 81 0.59 3.10 -4.44
N ILE A 82 1.58 3.55 -5.21
CA ILE A 82 1.84 4.97 -5.44
C ILE A 82 1.49 5.28 -6.89
N THR A 83 0.62 6.28 -7.08
CA THR A 83 0.21 6.75 -8.39
C THR A 83 0.63 8.20 -8.55
N GLU A 84 1.29 8.50 -9.66
CA GLU A 84 1.63 9.88 -10.02
C GLU A 84 0.41 10.56 -10.64
N ARG A 85 0.14 11.78 -10.19
CA ARG A 85 -0.96 12.59 -10.71
C ARG A 85 -0.46 13.98 -11.05
N GLU A 86 -1.03 14.56 -12.07
CA GLU A 86 -0.78 15.95 -12.44
C GLU A 86 -1.95 16.81 -11.99
N VAL A 87 -1.62 17.90 -11.32
CA VAL A 87 -2.61 18.86 -10.86
C VAL A 87 -2.33 20.17 -11.55
N GLN A 88 -3.33 20.70 -12.25
CA GLN A 88 -3.21 21.99 -12.91
C GLN A 88 -3.56 23.11 -11.95
N ARG A 89 -2.80 24.17 -12.05
CA ARG A 89 -3.02 25.40 -11.28
C ARG A 89 -3.43 26.54 -12.17
#